data_fa17d19613b2cb2e7748df97fa3255b1
#
_entry.id   fa17d19613b2cb2e7748df97fa3255b1
#
_cell.length_a   1.000
_cell.length_b   1.000
_cell.length_c   1.000
_cell.angle_alpha   90.00
_cell.angle_beta   90.00
_cell.angle_gamma   90.00
#
_symmetry.space_group_name_H-M   'P 1'
#
loop_
_entity.id
_entity.type
_entity.pdbx_description
1 polymer ?
#
loop_
_entity_poly.entity_id
_entity_poly.type
_entity_poly.pdbx_seq_one_letter_code
_entity_poly.pdbx_strand_id
1 'polypeptide(L)'
;VSNLFITEPQLEVAETLDRLIGKGNSQSGKILFQNSGAEANEAAMKLARKYQGLGKHGVVSAYKSFHGRTLATLAATGQPEKHEPFAPLPEGFRHAEWNNLDSFEEAIDQTTGAILVEPIQGEGGVNDAGSDFLQGLRKLCDEKGLLLILDEIQTGLGRTGEWFGFHHAGIKPDIVTVAKGIANGV
;
A
#
# COMPACT_ATOMS: atom_id res chain seq x y z
N VAL A 1 2.94 -10.93 -19.36
CA VAL A 1 4.25 -11.58 -19.25
C VAL A 1 4.24 -12.51 -18.06
N SER A 2 4.78 -13.75 -18.22
CA SER A 2 4.79 -14.74 -17.14
C SER A 2 5.95 -14.50 -16.16
N ASN A 3 5.67 -14.59 -14.86
CA ASN A 3 6.70 -14.57 -13.82
C ASN A 3 7.55 -15.88 -13.77
N LEU A 4 7.26 -16.82 -14.66
CA LEU A 4 8.06 -18.08 -14.80
C LEU A 4 9.32 -17.89 -15.63
N PHE A 5 9.43 -16.80 -16.37
CA PHE A 5 10.56 -16.50 -17.24
C PHE A 5 11.18 -15.15 -16.88
N ILE A 6 12.48 -15.07 -16.94
CA ILE A 6 13.23 -13.82 -16.77
C ILE A 6 13.40 -13.18 -18.15
N THR A 7 13.07 -11.91 -18.27
CA THR A 7 13.29 -11.11 -19.47
C THR A 7 14.10 -9.87 -19.12
N GLU A 8 14.93 -9.40 -20.05
CA GLU A 8 15.75 -8.20 -19.84
C GLU A 8 14.92 -6.98 -19.41
N PRO A 9 13.80 -6.63 -20.08
CA PRO A 9 13.00 -5.49 -19.65
C PRO A 9 12.46 -5.60 -18.22
N GLN A 10 12.11 -6.81 -17.76
CA GLN A 10 11.68 -7.02 -16.36
C GLN A 10 12.82 -6.75 -15.37
N LEU A 11 14.04 -7.18 -15.68
CA LEU A 11 15.20 -6.92 -14.83
C LEU A 11 15.51 -5.44 -14.76
N GLU A 12 15.56 -4.74 -15.90
CA GLU A 12 15.82 -3.31 -15.97
C GLU A 12 14.78 -2.50 -15.17
N VAL A 13 13.50 -2.84 -15.29
CA VAL A 13 12.43 -2.18 -14.52
C VAL A 13 12.59 -2.49 -13.03
N ALA A 14 12.88 -3.73 -12.65
CA ALA A 14 13.04 -4.12 -11.25
C ALA A 14 14.22 -3.38 -10.60
N GLU A 15 15.38 -3.35 -11.23
CA GLU A 15 16.55 -2.63 -10.75
C GLU A 15 16.32 -1.12 -10.68
N THR A 16 15.60 -0.57 -11.66
CA THR A 16 15.27 0.86 -11.69
C THR A 16 14.32 1.20 -10.55
N LEU A 17 13.27 0.43 -10.33
CA LEU A 17 12.35 0.67 -9.22
C LEU A 17 13.03 0.56 -7.85
N ASP A 18 13.90 -0.44 -7.64
CA ASP A 18 14.66 -0.58 -6.39
C ASP A 18 15.51 0.66 -6.11
N ARG A 19 16.18 1.18 -7.14
CA ARG A 19 16.95 2.44 -7.03
C ARG A 19 16.09 3.67 -6.77
N LEU A 20 14.97 3.80 -7.47
CA LEU A 20 14.06 4.95 -7.32
C LEU A 20 13.42 4.97 -5.93
N ILE A 21 12.99 3.82 -5.42
CA ILE A 21 12.47 3.66 -4.05
C ILE A 21 13.52 4.09 -3.02
N GLY A 22 14.79 3.77 -3.27
CA GLY A 22 15.93 4.11 -2.40
C GLY A 22 16.58 5.48 -2.68
N LYS A 23 15.94 6.39 -3.41
CA LYS A 23 16.51 7.69 -3.81
C LYS A 23 17.89 7.56 -4.45
N GLY A 24 18.05 6.65 -5.38
CA GLY A 24 19.30 6.41 -6.10
C GLY A 24 20.17 5.29 -5.54
N ASN A 25 19.84 4.75 -4.37
CA ASN A 25 20.53 3.62 -3.76
C ASN A 25 19.68 2.35 -3.84
N SER A 26 20.33 1.21 -4.17
CA SER A 26 19.65 -0.08 -4.06
C SER A 26 19.22 -0.36 -2.62
N GLN A 27 17.97 -0.77 -2.44
CA GLN A 27 17.43 -1.20 -1.14
C GLN A 27 17.53 -2.71 -0.94
N SER A 28 18.07 -3.44 -1.92
CA SER A 28 18.04 -4.91 -1.95
C SER A 28 16.60 -5.47 -1.84
N GLY A 29 15.66 -4.70 -2.35
CA GLY A 29 14.25 -5.06 -2.39
C GLY A 29 13.95 -6.18 -3.37
N LYS A 30 12.72 -6.64 -3.37
CA LYS A 30 12.19 -7.62 -4.33
C LYS A 30 11.01 -7.00 -5.06
N ILE A 31 11.00 -7.16 -6.36
CA ILE A 31 9.90 -6.69 -7.21
C ILE A 31 9.06 -7.89 -7.64
N LEU A 32 7.75 -7.79 -7.42
CA LEU A 32 6.77 -8.76 -7.90
C LEU A 32 5.86 -8.07 -8.93
N PHE A 33 5.95 -8.49 -10.17
CA PHE A 33 5.12 -7.95 -11.24
C PHE A 33 3.70 -8.52 -11.18
N GLN A 34 2.72 -7.63 -11.34
CA GLN A 34 1.30 -7.91 -11.42
C GLN A 34 0.70 -7.20 -12.65
N ASN A 35 -0.59 -7.42 -12.93
CA ASN A 35 -1.22 -6.86 -14.14
C ASN A 35 -2.01 -5.56 -13.87
N SER A 36 -2.25 -5.24 -12.61
CA SER A 36 -3.03 -4.06 -12.21
C SER A 36 -2.70 -3.61 -10.80
N GLY A 37 -3.11 -2.38 -10.46
CA GLY A 37 -2.97 -1.87 -9.09
C GLY A 37 -3.76 -2.68 -8.06
N ALA A 38 -4.95 -3.17 -8.42
CA ALA A 38 -5.72 -4.04 -7.53
C ALA A 38 -4.97 -5.35 -7.24
N GLU A 39 -4.37 -5.97 -8.26
CA GLU A 39 -3.56 -7.18 -8.10
C GLU A 39 -2.28 -6.91 -7.29
N ALA A 40 -1.65 -5.75 -7.49
CA ALA A 40 -0.49 -5.35 -6.69
C ALA A 40 -0.86 -5.23 -5.19
N ASN A 41 -1.99 -4.61 -4.85
CA ASN A 41 -2.49 -4.53 -3.49
C ASN A 41 -2.92 -5.89 -2.92
N GLU A 42 -3.56 -6.75 -3.72
CA GLU A 42 -3.85 -8.14 -3.33
C GLU A 42 -2.56 -8.91 -2.98
N ALA A 43 -1.54 -8.78 -3.83
CA ALA A 43 -0.24 -9.41 -3.60
C ALA A 43 0.45 -8.86 -2.34
N ALA A 44 0.40 -7.55 -2.11
CA ALA A 44 0.95 -6.90 -0.92
C ALA A 44 0.29 -7.42 0.36
N MET A 45 -1.04 -7.46 0.41
CA MET A 45 -1.79 -7.98 1.55
C MET A 45 -1.53 -9.48 1.80
N LYS A 46 -1.46 -10.29 0.73
CA LYS A 46 -1.10 -11.70 0.84
C LYS A 46 0.33 -11.90 1.35
N LEU A 47 1.27 -11.10 0.86
CA LEU A 47 2.66 -11.12 1.32
C LEU A 47 2.75 -10.75 2.80
N ALA A 48 2.03 -9.71 3.22
CA ALA A 48 1.97 -9.30 4.63
C ALA A 48 1.44 -10.44 5.52
N ARG A 49 0.33 -11.08 5.14
CA ARG A 49 -0.21 -12.25 5.87
C ARG A 49 0.80 -13.39 5.97
N LYS A 50 1.48 -13.69 4.88
CA LYS A 50 2.48 -14.78 4.85
C LYS A 50 3.69 -14.46 5.72
N TYR A 51 4.16 -13.22 5.69
CA TYR A 51 5.32 -12.76 6.46
C TYR A 51 5.03 -12.73 7.97
N GLN A 52 3.88 -12.20 8.35
CA GLN A 52 3.45 -12.06 9.74
C GLN A 52 3.06 -13.39 10.41
N GLY A 53 2.71 -14.40 9.60
CA GLY A 53 2.37 -15.72 10.09
C GLY A 53 0.90 -15.90 10.48
N LEU A 54 0.61 -17.06 11.06
CA LEU A 54 -0.75 -17.45 11.42
C LEU A 54 -1.37 -16.49 12.44
N GLY A 55 -2.64 -16.16 12.21
CA GLY A 55 -3.41 -15.25 13.07
C GLY A 55 -3.25 -13.77 12.75
N LYS A 56 -2.24 -13.37 11.95
CA LYS A 56 -1.96 -11.98 11.58
C LYS A 56 -2.46 -11.65 10.16
N HIS A 57 -3.76 -11.76 9.95
CA HIS A 57 -4.38 -11.58 8.62
C HIS A 57 -5.09 -10.23 8.46
N GLY A 58 -5.26 -9.48 9.54
CA GLY A 58 -5.97 -8.20 9.54
C GLY A 58 -5.16 -7.08 8.87
N VAL A 59 -5.89 -6.19 8.20
CA VAL A 59 -5.35 -4.97 7.57
C VAL A 59 -6.17 -3.78 8.05
N VAL A 60 -5.48 -2.75 8.53
CA VAL A 60 -6.09 -1.45 8.83
C VAL A 60 -5.81 -0.50 7.67
N SER A 61 -6.84 0.13 7.14
CA SER A 61 -6.74 1.19 6.13
C SER A 61 -7.51 2.44 6.57
N ALA A 62 -7.56 3.47 5.74
CA ALA A 62 -8.25 4.71 6.09
C ALA A 62 -9.66 4.78 5.49
N TYR A 63 -10.59 5.44 6.16
CA TYR A 63 -11.82 5.91 5.53
C TYR A 63 -11.50 6.82 4.33
N LYS A 64 -12.35 6.78 3.31
CA LYS A 64 -12.20 7.49 2.02
C LYS A 64 -11.02 7.01 1.17
N SER A 65 -10.28 5.97 1.58
CA SER A 65 -9.23 5.38 0.75
C SER A 65 -9.80 4.66 -0.47
N PHE A 66 -8.92 4.39 -1.45
CA PHE A 66 -9.25 3.55 -2.59
C PHE A 66 -8.07 2.64 -2.94
N HIS A 67 -8.26 1.32 -2.80
CA HIS A 67 -7.19 0.33 -3.01
C HIS A 67 -7.48 -0.67 -4.14
N GLY A 68 -8.66 -0.61 -4.75
CA GLY A 68 -9.03 -1.45 -5.89
C GLY A 68 -10.48 -1.94 -5.84
N ARG A 69 -10.83 -2.80 -6.81
CA ARG A 69 -12.20 -3.32 -7.00
C ARG A 69 -12.30 -4.84 -6.98
N THR A 70 -11.21 -5.56 -6.69
CA THR A 70 -11.27 -6.98 -6.35
C THR A 70 -11.80 -7.14 -4.93
N LEU A 71 -12.28 -8.32 -4.56
CA LEU A 71 -13.01 -8.48 -3.29
C LEU A 71 -12.19 -8.05 -2.06
N ALA A 72 -10.90 -8.39 -1.97
CA ALA A 72 -10.10 -7.98 -0.82
C ALA A 72 -9.66 -6.52 -0.91
N THR A 73 -9.31 -6.00 -2.08
CA THR A 73 -9.00 -4.57 -2.23
C THR A 73 -10.23 -3.68 -2.07
N LEU A 74 -11.42 -4.19 -2.42
CA LEU A 74 -12.68 -3.51 -2.13
C LEU A 74 -12.94 -3.48 -0.63
N ALA A 75 -12.73 -4.59 0.08
CA ALA A 75 -12.84 -4.63 1.54
C ALA A 75 -11.83 -3.70 2.24
N ALA A 76 -10.62 -3.52 1.66
CA ALA A 76 -9.62 -2.57 2.14
C ALA A 76 -9.96 -1.10 1.80
N THR A 77 -10.79 -0.85 0.79
CA THR A 77 -11.22 0.48 0.38
C THR A 77 -12.20 1.05 1.42
N GLY A 78 -11.85 2.16 2.07
CA GLY A 78 -12.64 2.73 3.17
C GLY A 78 -13.85 3.57 2.72
N GLN A 79 -14.63 3.04 1.81
CA GLN A 79 -15.83 3.67 1.23
C GLN A 79 -17.02 2.70 1.32
N PRO A 80 -17.77 2.69 2.46
CA PRO A 80 -18.82 1.70 2.73
C PRO A 80 -19.89 1.59 1.65
N GLU A 81 -20.23 2.67 0.99
CA GLU A 81 -21.21 2.70 -0.10
C GLU A 81 -20.78 1.85 -1.30
N LYS A 82 -19.49 1.62 -1.47
CA LYS A 82 -18.95 0.73 -2.52
C LYS A 82 -19.00 -0.75 -2.11
N HIS A 83 -19.11 -1.04 -0.82
CA HIS A 83 -19.15 -2.41 -0.29
C HIS A 83 -20.54 -3.05 -0.44
N GLU A 84 -21.57 -2.25 -0.20
CA GLU A 84 -22.97 -2.71 -0.08
C GLU A 84 -23.41 -3.63 -1.24
N PRO A 85 -23.16 -3.30 -2.53
CA PRO A 85 -23.61 -4.14 -3.64
C PRO A 85 -22.90 -5.50 -3.74
N PHE A 86 -21.77 -5.69 -3.04
CA PHE A 86 -20.88 -6.86 -3.18
C PHE A 86 -20.74 -7.65 -1.87
N ALA A 87 -21.51 -7.30 -0.85
CA ALA A 87 -21.48 -8.02 0.42
C ALA A 87 -21.96 -9.49 0.26
N PRO A 88 -21.37 -10.45 1.03
CA PRO A 88 -20.33 -10.25 2.04
C PRO A 88 -18.94 -10.14 1.44
N LEU A 89 -18.14 -9.21 1.94
CA LEU A 89 -16.74 -9.04 1.59
C LEU A 89 -15.83 -9.90 2.51
N PRO A 90 -14.57 -10.16 2.10
CA PRO A 90 -13.60 -10.83 2.95
C PRO A 90 -13.42 -10.11 4.30
N GLU A 91 -13.33 -10.90 5.37
CA GLU A 91 -13.10 -10.41 6.73
C GLU A 91 -11.65 -9.99 6.99
N GLY A 92 -11.44 -9.27 8.12
CA GLY A 92 -10.13 -8.85 8.58
C GLY A 92 -9.72 -7.45 8.11
N PHE A 93 -10.65 -6.67 7.59
CA PHE A 93 -10.41 -5.27 7.20
C PHE A 93 -11.09 -4.32 8.18
N ARG A 94 -10.34 -3.29 8.60
CA ARG A 94 -10.85 -2.20 9.46
C ARG A 94 -10.42 -0.87 8.90
N HIS A 95 -11.18 0.16 9.20
CA HIS A 95 -10.94 1.50 8.69
C HIS A 95 -10.78 2.48 9.84
N ALA A 96 -9.80 3.37 9.73
CA ALA A 96 -9.50 4.43 10.68
C ALA A 96 -9.69 5.80 10.04
N GLU A 97 -9.87 6.81 10.87
CA GLU A 97 -10.00 8.19 10.40
C GLU A 97 -8.69 8.70 9.81
N TRP A 98 -8.80 9.35 8.66
CA TRP A 98 -7.64 9.92 7.96
C TRP A 98 -6.95 11.01 8.78
N ASN A 99 -5.62 11.01 8.78
CA ASN A 99 -4.78 11.92 9.57
C ASN A 99 -5.00 11.84 11.11
N ASN A 100 -5.50 10.73 11.61
CA ASN A 100 -5.72 10.50 13.03
C ASN A 100 -5.01 9.23 13.52
N LEU A 101 -3.82 9.37 14.11
CA LEU A 101 -3.02 8.24 14.59
C LEU A 101 -3.71 7.45 15.69
N ASP A 102 -4.44 8.11 16.59
CA ASP A 102 -5.17 7.45 17.68
C ASP A 102 -6.24 6.51 17.10
N SER A 103 -6.95 6.95 16.07
CA SER A 103 -7.93 6.11 15.36
C SER A 103 -7.28 4.88 14.72
N PHE A 104 -6.07 5.02 14.17
CA PHE A 104 -5.32 3.87 13.65
C PHE A 104 -4.91 2.92 14.77
N GLU A 105 -4.43 3.44 15.90
CA GLU A 105 -4.06 2.61 17.06
C GLU A 105 -5.26 1.85 17.63
N GLU A 106 -6.41 2.49 17.74
CA GLU A 106 -7.67 1.87 18.19
C GLU A 106 -8.18 0.79 17.23
N ALA A 107 -7.96 0.95 15.92
CA ALA A 107 -8.37 -0.03 14.91
C ALA A 107 -7.48 -1.29 14.90
N ILE A 108 -6.27 -1.23 15.49
CA ILE A 108 -5.36 -2.37 15.58
C ILE A 108 -5.85 -3.35 16.65
N ASP A 109 -5.88 -4.64 16.28
CA ASP A 109 -6.13 -5.72 17.23
C ASP A 109 -5.09 -6.84 17.10
N GLN A 110 -5.31 -7.93 17.85
CA GLN A 110 -4.42 -9.10 17.87
C GLN A 110 -4.26 -9.78 16.50
N THR A 111 -5.21 -9.60 15.58
CA THR A 111 -5.17 -10.19 14.22
C THR A 111 -4.51 -9.28 13.20
N THR A 112 -4.27 -8.02 13.53
CA THR A 112 -3.70 -7.05 12.60
C THR A 112 -2.27 -7.41 12.24
N GLY A 113 -1.96 -7.47 10.96
CA GLY A 113 -0.62 -7.74 10.41
C GLY A 113 -0.04 -6.55 9.64
N ALA A 114 -0.88 -5.65 9.13
CA ALA A 114 -0.42 -4.53 8.32
C ALA A 114 -1.34 -3.31 8.42
N ILE A 115 -0.76 -2.14 8.12
CA ILE A 115 -1.47 -0.91 7.78
C ILE A 115 -1.28 -0.66 6.29
N LEU A 116 -2.35 -0.36 5.56
CA LEU A 116 -2.35 -0.02 4.13
C LEU A 116 -2.93 1.37 3.94
N VAL A 117 -2.12 2.30 3.43
CA VAL A 117 -2.54 3.69 3.19
C VAL A 117 -1.95 4.26 1.90
N GLU A 118 -2.60 5.26 1.35
CA GLU A 118 -2.09 6.12 0.28
C GLU A 118 -1.29 7.27 0.91
N PRO A 119 -0.17 7.76 0.37
CA PRO A 119 0.44 9.01 0.86
C PRO A 119 -0.45 10.24 0.65
N ILE A 120 -1.23 10.23 -0.42
CA ILE A 120 -2.28 11.20 -0.71
C ILE A 120 -3.49 10.40 -1.18
N GLN A 121 -4.63 10.54 -0.52
CA GLN A 121 -5.88 9.93 -1.00
C GLN A 121 -6.32 10.61 -2.29
N GLY A 122 -6.15 9.92 -3.41
CA GLY A 122 -6.50 10.49 -4.72
C GLY A 122 -8.00 10.52 -4.94
N GLU A 123 -8.64 9.37 -4.93
CA GLU A 123 -10.08 9.24 -5.19
C GLU A 123 -10.95 9.79 -4.06
N GLY A 124 -10.44 9.79 -2.84
CA GLY A 124 -11.12 10.34 -1.66
C GLY A 124 -11.21 11.86 -1.60
N GLY A 125 -10.63 12.59 -2.58
CA GLY A 125 -10.73 14.05 -2.66
C GLY A 125 -9.39 14.78 -2.63
N VAL A 126 -8.29 14.12 -2.99
CA VAL A 126 -6.92 14.67 -2.96
C VAL A 126 -6.54 15.15 -1.55
N ASN A 127 -6.66 14.24 -0.59
CA ASN A 127 -6.36 14.52 0.81
C ASN A 127 -4.90 14.14 1.11
N ASP A 128 -4.06 15.12 1.40
CA ASP A 128 -2.66 14.90 1.80
C ASP A 128 -2.57 14.28 3.20
N ALA A 129 -1.73 13.25 3.35
CA ALA A 129 -1.44 12.65 4.64
C ALA A 129 -0.63 13.57 5.57
N GLY A 130 0.19 14.42 4.99
CA GLY A 130 1.20 15.15 5.74
C GLY A 130 2.35 14.25 6.22
N SER A 131 3.54 14.85 6.34
CA SER A 131 4.75 14.10 6.72
C SER A 131 4.67 13.56 8.14
N ASP A 132 4.14 14.32 9.08
CA ASP A 132 4.06 13.92 10.50
C ASP A 132 3.17 12.70 10.70
N PHE A 133 2.05 12.62 9.95
CA PHE A 133 1.17 11.46 10.01
C PHE A 133 1.83 10.21 9.45
N LEU A 134 2.49 10.29 8.29
CA LEU A 134 3.20 9.15 7.71
C LEU A 134 4.35 8.67 8.60
N GLN A 135 5.10 9.59 9.22
CA GLN A 135 6.12 9.28 10.21
C GLN A 135 5.54 8.61 11.46
N GLY A 136 4.39 9.11 11.93
CA GLY A 136 3.65 8.51 13.04
C GLY A 136 3.18 7.09 12.73
N LEU A 137 2.64 6.83 11.53
CA LEU A 137 2.25 5.49 11.09
C LEU A 137 3.46 4.54 11.00
N ARG A 138 4.62 5.03 10.50
CA ARG A 138 5.82 4.20 10.46
C ARG A 138 6.24 3.81 11.87
N LYS A 139 6.29 4.77 12.78
CA LYS A 139 6.62 4.53 14.19
C LYS A 139 5.63 3.56 14.84
N LEU A 140 4.33 3.75 14.65
CA LEU A 140 3.28 2.87 15.16
C LEU A 140 3.46 1.43 14.66
N CYS A 141 3.74 1.26 13.37
CA CYS A 141 4.02 -0.05 12.80
C CYS A 141 5.26 -0.70 13.44
N ASP A 142 6.34 0.05 13.63
CA ASP A 142 7.57 -0.45 14.26
C ASP A 142 7.31 -0.89 15.72
N GLU A 143 6.58 -0.10 16.49
CA GLU A 143 6.25 -0.40 17.89
C GLU A 143 5.34 -1.60 18.07
N LYS A 144 4.39 -1.78 17.14
CA LYS A 144 3.42 -2.90 17.17
C LYS A 144 3.87 -4.14 16.39
N GLY A 145 5.02 -4.07 15.70
CA GLY A 145 5.50 -5.16 14.84
C GLY A 145 4.62 -5.41 13.61
N LEU A 146 4.04 -4.34 13.04
CA LEU A 146 3.18 -4.38 11.85
C LEU A 146 3.96 -4.01 10.60
N LEU A 147 3.47 -4.42 9.44
CA LEU A 147 4.00 -3.96 8.16
C LEU A 147 3.28 -2.69 7.71
N LEU A 148 4.05 -1.71 7.23
CA LEU A 148 3.52 -0.53 6.56
C LEU A 148 3.53 -0.75 5.06
N ILE A 149 2.34 -0.81 4.46
CA ILE A 149 2.13 -0.90 3.01
C ILE A 149 1.72 0.48 2.52
N LEU A 150 2.48 1.06 1.60
CA LEU A 150 2.12 2.31 0.95
C LEU A 150 1.61 2.05 -0.46
N ASP A 151 0.37 2.44 -0.69
CA ASP A 151 -0.27 2.44 -2.00
C ASP A 151 0.14 3.69 -2.78
N GLU A 152 1.17 3.53 -3.59
CA GLU A 152 1.72 4.56 -4.48
C GLU A 152 1.20 4.45 -5.92
N ILE A 153 0.09 3.75 -6.11
CA ILE A 153 -0.51 3.53 -7.44
C ILE A 153 -0.84 4.86 -8.12
N GLN A 154 -1.27 5.85 -7.35
CA GLN A 154 -1.59 7.17 -7.88
C GLN A 154 -0.51 8.20 -7.59
N THR A 155 0.14 8.15 -6.45
CA THR A 155 1.12 9.13 -5.97
C THR A 155 2.53 8.89 -6.49
N GLY A 156 2.86 7.67 -6.87
CA GLY A 156 4.20 7.29 -7.31
C GLY A 156 4.58 7.82 -8.70
N LEU A 157 5.83 7.56 -9.04
CA LEU A 157 6.42 7.81 -10.35
C LEU A 157 6.38 9.30 -10.77
N GLY A 158 6.71 10.17 -9.83
CA GLY A 158 6.88 11.60 -10.09
C GLY A 158 5.61 12.45 -9.94
N ARG A 159 4.45 11.84 -9.64
CA ARG A 159 3.17 12.56 -9.56
C ARG A 159 3.17 13.70 -8.55
N THR A 160 3.90 13.57 -7.45
CA THR A 160 3.93 14.53 -6.34
C THR A 160 5.18 15.44 -6.36
N GLY A 161 6.02 15.31 -7.39
CA GLY A 161 7.30 16.04 -7.49
C GLY A 161 8.50 15.26 -6.96
N GLU A 162 8.29 14.22 -6.16
CA GLU A 162 9.26 13.18 -5.81
C GLU A 162 8.93 11.88 -6.55
N TRP A 163 9.86 10.94 -6.64
CA TRP A 163 9.60 9.65 -7.27
C TRP A 163 8.43 8.90 -6.61
N PHE A 164 8.32 9.01 -5.29
CA PHE A 164 7.23 8.44 -4.49
C PHE A 164 6.77 9.44 -3.43
N GLY A 165 5.47 9.42 -3.10
CA GLY A 165 4.87 10.33 -2.14
C GLY A 165 5.50 10.21 -0.74
N PHE A 166 5.87 9.01 -0.31
CA PHE A 166 6.52 8.80 0.99
C PHE A 166 7.91 9.44 1.12
N HIS A 167 8.54 9.79 -0.01
CA HIS A 167 9.82 10.48 0.04
C HIS A 167 9.74 11.87 0.67
N HIS A 168 8.58 12.54 0.59
CA HIS A 168 8.35 13.82 1.27
C HIS A 168 8.41 13.66 2.80
N ALA A 169 7.94 12.53 3.32
CA ALA A 169 7.95 12.24 4.74
C ALA A 169 9.29 11.65 5.25
N GLY A 170 10.20 11.26 4.33
CA GLY A 170 11.48 10.68 4.70
C GLY A 170 11.39 9.31 5.40
N ILE A 171 10.29 8.59 5.23
CA ILE A 171 10.08 7.26 5.82
C ILE A 171 10.51 6.15 4.87
N LYS A 172 10.61 4.93 5.40
CA LYS A 172 10.81 3.71 4.62
C LYS A 172 9.66 2.73 4.91
N PRO A 173 8.75 2.49 3.92
CA PRO A 173 7.74 1.46 4.06
C PRO A 173 8.33 0.06 3.92
N ASP A 174 7.58 -0.96 4.35
CA ASP A 174 7.94 -2.37 4.15
C ASP A 174 7.53 -2.85 2.76
N ILE A 175 6.40 -2.37 2.24
CA ILE A 175 5.89 -2.72 0.93
C ILE A 175 5.39 -1.45 0.24
N VAL A 176 5.71 -1.32 -1.06
CA VAL A 176 5.20 -0.26 -1.92
C VAL A 176 4.47 -0.90 -3.10
N THR A 177 3.27 -0.46 -3.39
CA THR A 177 2.52 -0.88 -4.58
C THR A 177 2.47 0.25 -5.60
N VAL A 178 2.72 -0.08 -6.86
CA VAL A 178 2.75 0.87 -7.97
C VAL A 178 1.94 0.36 -9.16
N ALA A 179 1.32 1.28 -9.88
CA ALA A 179 0.62 1.01 -11.14
C ALA A 179 0.47 2.32 -11.94
N LYS A 180 -0.60 2.46 -12.70
CA LYS A 180 -0.94 3.67 -13.50
C LYS A 180 0.27 4.23 -14.25
N GLY A 181 0.98 5.18 -13.66
CA GLY A 181 2.11 5.87 -14.30
C GLY A 181 3.25 4.96 -14.76
N ILE A 182 3.42 3.77 -14.17
CA ILE A 182 4.49 2.84 -14.56
C ILE A 182 4.32 2.31 -16.00
N ALA A 183 3.08 2.08 -16.42
CA ALA A 183 2.77 1.60 -17.76
C ALA A 183 2.15 2.70 -18.65
N ASN A 184 1.84 3.86 -18.09
CA ASN A 184 1.28 5.03 -18.77
C ASN A 184 0.14 4.73 -19.75
N GLY A 185 -0.69 3.73 -19.40
CA GLY A 185 -1.86 3.35 -20.19
C GLY A 185 -1.58 2.35 -21.34
N VAL A 186 -0.41 1.75 -21.36
CA VAL A 186 -0.06 0.68 -22.32
C VAL A 186 -0.39 -0.69 -21.75
#